data_69fda4a4296b28918519030b363a78b7
#
_entry.id   69fda4a4296b28918519030b363a78b7
#
_cell.length_a   1.000
_cell.length_b   1.000
_cell.length_c   1.000
_cell.angle_alpha   90.00
_cell.angle_beta   90.00
_cell.angle_gamma   90.00
#
_symmetry.space_group_name_H-M   'P 1'
#
loop_
_entity.id
_entity.type
_entity.pdbx_description
1 polymer ?
#
loop_
_entity_poly.entity_id
_entity_poly.type
_entity_poly.pdbx_seq_one_letter_code
_entity_poly.pdbx_strand_id
1 'polypeptide(L)'
;MIVFRSKHIQQLGAKWMPFADAASTGLTMAQLLRLGLFQVSVGMAAVLLLGTLNRVMIVEMAVPASVVAVMIALPVISAPFRAMLGHRSDTHKSWIGWKRVPYLWFGSLWQMGGLAIMPFALIVLSGDQIHGPEWAGKALAGLAFLMTGIGMHMTQTAGLALASDRATDETRPRVVALLYVMNLLGMAVAAVILGLLLRDFDQIKLIRVVQGCGVVTMVLNLIALWKQEKVRPMSKAEMEQVRPVFHEGWRDLMAGGTAGRLLLVVMLGTMGFQMQDVLLEPYGAEILGLSVGSTTWLTACNAMGALVGFILAGRWMVQGQDMYRMAARGLLVGVVAFLMVIFAAPINSTVLFYAGAWCIGLGAGLFAVSTLTAAMAMPEQGKAGRGLVLGAWGAAQATAAGVSIALGGGLRDWASAYALQGKFGALFATKTFGYAAVYQIEIVVLFATLIVMAPLVRVTLFNAQTKANAARMGLVDFPN
;
A
#
# COMPACT_ATOMS: atom_id res chain seq x y z
N MET A 1 -3.22 4.15 -45.10
CA MET A 1 -4.37 4.89 -44.53
C MET A 1 -4.76 4.47 -43.12
N ILE A 2 -4.23 3.39 -42.56
CA ILE A 2 -4.53 2.89 -41.20
C ILE A 2 -3.63 3.50 -40.09
N VAL A 3 -2.43 3.97 -40.44
CA VAL A 3 -1.45 4.51 -39.46
C VAL A 3 -1.80 5.92 -38.95
N PHE A 4 -2.55 6.72 -39.72
CA PHE A 4 -2.96 8.07 -39.32
C PHE A 4 -4.10 8.08 -38.28
N ARG A 5 -4.94 7.04 -38.26
CA ARG A 5 -6.06 6.94 -37.30
C ARG A 5 -5.59 6.61 -35.89
N SER A 6 -4.45 5.93 -35.73
CA SER A 6 -3.93 5.55 -34.41
C SER A 6 -3.33 6.74 -33.64
N LYS A 7 -2.71 7.69 -34.32
CA LYS A 7 -2.12 8.88 -33.69
C LYS A 7 -3.18 9.86 -33.17
N HIS A 8 -4.29 10.02 -33.91
CA HIS A 8 -5.40 10.90 -33.50
C HIS A 8 -6.19 10.32 -32.30
N ILE A 9 -6.40 8.99 -32.28
CA ILE A 9 -7.03 8.32 -31.14
C ILE A 9 -6.08 8.34 -29.92
N GLN A 10 -4.78 8.23 -30.11
CA GLN A 10 -3.78 8.37 -29.03
C GLN A 10 -3.74 9.81 -28.47
N GLN A 11 -3.85 10.82 -29.32
CA GLN A 11 -3.88 12.23 -28.89
C GLN A 11 -5.20 12.62 -28.20
N LEU A 12 -6.33 12.08 -28.62
CA LEU A 12 -7.62 12.25 -27.95
C LEU A 12 -7.67 11.51 -26.62
N GLY A 13 -7.12 10.28 -26.54
CA GLY A 13 -6.99 9.52 -25.31
C GLY A 13 -6.06 10.18 -24.29
N ALA A 14 -4.96 10.81 -24.73
CA ALA A 14 -4.02 11.50 -23.88
C ALA A 14 -4.62 12.75 -23.17
N LYS A 15 -5.61 13.40 -23.78
CA LYS A 15 -6.32 14.53 -23.16
C LYS A 15 -7.31 14.16 -22.07
N TRP A 16 -7.87 12.95 -22.12
CA TRP A 16 -8.96 12.52 -21.23
C TRP A 16 -8.53 11.48 -20.19
N MET A 17 -7.47 10.72 -20.44
CA MET A 17 -6.96 9.74 -19.46
C MET A 17 -5.86 10.36 -18.60
N PRO A 18 -6.04 10.43 -17.26
CA PRO A 18 -5.08 11.07 -16.34
C PRO A 18 -3.69 10.44 -16.32
N PHE A 19 -3.50 9.28 -16.96
CA PHE A 19 -2.24 8.53 -17.00
C PHE A 19 -1.76 8.18 -18.41
N ALA A 20 -2.36 8.76 -19.46
CA ALA A 20 -1.95 8.48 -20.84
C ALA A 20 -0.47 8.82 -21.08
N ASP A 21 0.07 9.79 -20.35
CA ASP A 21 1.47 10.22 -20.40
C ASP A 21 2.41 9.35 -19.54
N ALA A 22 1.93 8.32 -18.85
CA ALA A 22 2.79 7.37 -18.12
C ALA A 22 3.56 6.44 -19.06
N ALA A 23 3.11 6.35 -20.31
CA ALA A 23 3.79 5.57 -21.34
C ALA A 23 5.05 6.28 -21.86
N SER A 24 6.09 5.49 -22.13
CA SER A 24 7.33 5.93 -22.78
C SER A 24 7.63 5.08 -23.99
N THR A 25 8.63 5.45 -24.81
CA THR A 25 9.07 4.64 -25.94
C THR A 25 9.55 3.24 -25.53
N GLY A 26 10.07 3.10 -24.29
CA GLY A 26 10.49 1.81 -23.72
C GLY A 26 9.41 1.06 -22.94
N LEU A 27 8.30 1.72 -22.58
CA LEU A 27 7.19 1.15 -21.81
C LEU A 27 5.86 1.70 -22.33
N THR A 28 5.25 0.97 -23.27
CA THR A 28 3.96 1.38 -23.83
C THR A 28 2.82 1.29 -22.80
N MET A 29 1.73 2.04 -22.98
CA MET A 29 0.56 1.99 -22.10
C MET A 29 0.01 0.57 -21.93
N ALA A 30 -0.07 -0.20 -23.03
CA ALA A 30 -0.54 -1.58 -22.97
C ALA A 30 0.39 -2.48 -22.12
N GLN A 31 1.71 -2.29 -22.22
CA GLN A 31 2.68 -3.02 -21.39
C GLN A 31 2.59 -2.60 -19.92
N LEU A 32 2.34 -1.32 -19.66
CA LEU A 32 2.21 -0.78 -18.31
C LEU A 32 0.93 -1.26 -17.65
N LEU A 33 -0.22 -1.19 -18.33
CA LEU A 33 -1.48 -1.74 -17.82
C LEU A 33 -1.37 -3.25 -17.59
N ARG A 34 -0.73 -3.98 -18.51
CA ARG A 34 -0.50 -5.40 -18.34
C ARG A 34 0.40 -5.69 -17.14
N LEU A 35 1.50 -4.95 -16.97
CA LEU A 35 2.34 -5.08 -15.78
C LEU A 35 1.52 -4.79 -14.51
N GLY A 36 0.71 -3.74 -14.49
CA GLY A 36 -0.09 -3.35 -13.34
C GLY A 36 -1.12 -4.38 -12.87
N LEU A 37 -1.40 -5.44 -13.64
CA LEU A 37 -2.30 -6.52 -13.22
C LEU A 37 -1.82 -7.24 -11.95
N PHE A 38 -0.50 -7.21 -11.63
CA PHE A 38 -0.03 -7.73 -10.36
C PHE A 38 -0.60 -6.94 -9.17
N GLN A 39 -0.82 -5.64 -9.32
CA GLN A 39 -1.45 -4.82 -8.29
C GLN A 39 -2.92 -5.15 -8.12
N VAL A 40 -3.63 -5.47 -9.21
CA VAL A 40 -5.02 -5.94 -9.15
C VAL A 40 -5.11 -7.25 -8.36
N SER A 41 -4.19 -8.20 -8.59
CA SER A 41 -4.15 -9.46 -7.85
C SER A 41 -3.84 -9.27 -6.36
N VAL A 42 -2.93 -8.34 -6.03
CA VAL A 42 -2.60 -7.98 -4.65
C VAL A 42 -3.80 -7.32 -3.97
N GLY A 43 -4.48 -6.38 -4.65
CA GLY A 43 -5.68 -5.73 -4.13
C GLY A 43 -6.83 -6.71 -3.88
N MET A 44 -7.06 -7.65 -4.80
CA MET A 44 -8.06 -8.72 -4.63
C MET A 44 -7.75 -9.59 -3.41
N ALA A 45 -6.49 -10.02 -3.24
CA ALA A 45 -6.11 -10.84 -2.10
C ALA A 45 -6.22 -10.07 -0.76
N ALA A 46 -5.91 -8.77 -0.75
CA ALA A 46 -6.08 -7.93 0.42
C ALA A 46 -7.55 -7.86 0.86
N VAL A 47 -8.48 -7.60 -0.07
CA VAL A 47 -9.93 -7.59 0.23
C VAL A 47 -10.42 -8.96 0.71
N LEU A 48 -9.94 -10.03 0.10
CA LEU A 48 -10.32 -11.38 0.50
C LEU A 48 -9.88 -11.68 1.93
N LEU A 49 -8.62 -11.40 2.28
CA LEU A 49 -8.08 -11.70 3.61
C LEU A 49 -8.61 -10.78 4.70
N LEU A 50 -8.57 -9.46 4.46
CA LEU A 50 -8.88 -8.45 5.48
C LEU A 50 -10.39 -8.19 5.61
N GLY A 51 -11.13 -8.34 4.53
CA GLY A 51 -12.58 -8.13 4.48
C GLY A 51 -13.35 -9.45 4.60
N THR A 52 -13.42 -10.18 3.51
CA THR A 52 -14.33 -11.34 3.36
C THR A 52 -14.03 -12.45 4.35
N LEU A 53 -12.78 -12.94 4.42
CA LEU A 53 -12.42 -14.05 5.31
C LEU A 53 -12.44 -13.64 6.77
N ASN A 54 -12.03 -12.42 7.09
CA ASN A 54 -12.15 -11.87 8.44
C ASN A 54 -13.59 -11.95 8.95
N ARG A 55 -14.52 -11.40 8.17
CA ARG A 55 -15.96 -11.44 8.51
C ARG A 55 -16.48 -12.86 8.64
N VAL A 56 -16.20 -13.72 7.64
CA VAL A 56 -16.73 -15.10 7.63
C VAL A 56 -16.22 -15.90 8.83
N MET A 57 -14.93 -15.79 9.15
CA MET A 57 -14.37 -16.50 10.31
C MET A 57 -14.99 -16.06 11.63
N ILE A 58 -15.23 -14.75 11.81
CA ILE A 58 -15.79 -14.22 13.06
C ILE A 58 -17.30 -14.48 13.15
N VAL A 59 -18.04 -14.19 12.09
CA VAL A 59 -19.52 -14.15 12.13
C VAL A 59 -20.11 -15.53 11.81
N GLU A 60 -19.67 -16.18 10.73
CA GLU A 60 -20.29 -17.42 10.25
C GLU A 60 -19.67 -18.67 10.91
N MET A 61 -18.39 -18.61 11.24
CA MET A 61 -17.67 -19.74 11.85
C MET A 61 -17.45 -19.59 13.35
N ALA A 62 -17.90 -18.46 13.94
CA ALA A 62 -17.79 -18.16 15.37
C ALA A 62 -16.34 -18.28 15.92
N VAL A 63 -15.32 -18.03 15.07
CA VAL A 63 -13.93 -18.03 15.51
C VAL A 63 -13.68 -16.78 16.37
N PRO A 64 -13.02 -16.90 17.54
CA PRO A 64 -12.71 -15.74 18.36
C PRO A 64 -11.96 -14.67 17.57
N ALA A 65 -12.41 -13.42 17.68
CA ALA A 65 -11.83 -12.29 16.95
C ALA A 65 -10.32 -12.12 17.21
N SER A 66 -9.85 -12.44 18.41
CA SER A 66 -8.43 -12.43 18.76
C SER A 66 -7.60 -13.43 17.93
N VAL A 67 -8.14 -14.62 17.65
CA VAL A 67 -7.50 -15.65 16.82
C VAL A 67 -7.41 -15.15 15.37
N VAL A 68 -8.49 -14.59 14.84
CA VAL A 68 -8.54 -14.03 13.49
C VAL A 68 -7.58 -12.85 13.36
N ALA A 69 -7.52 -11.97 14.36
CA ALA A 69 -6.58 -10.85 14.40
C ALA A 69 -5.11 -11.31 14.34
N VAL A 70 -4.77 -12.39 15.07
CA VAL A 70 -3.43 -12.99 14.98
C VAL A 70 -3.14 -13.49 13.56
N MET A 71 -4.09 -14.21 12.93
CA MET A 71 -3.92 -14.70 11.56
C MET A 71 -3.68 -13.56 10.56
N ILE A 72 -4.43 -12.46 10.68
CA ILE A 72 -4.27 -11.26 9.85
C ILE A 72 -2.92 -10.57 10.12
N ALA A 73 -2.43 -10.62 11.36
CA ALA A 73 -1.14 -10.02 11.73
C ALA A 73 0.08 -10.81 11.22
N LEU A 74 -0.06 -12.13 10.97
CA LEU A 74 1.06 -12.96 10.52
C LEU A 74 1.78 -12.42 9.26
N PRO A 75 1.11 -11.95 8.21
CA PRO A 75 1.77 -11.31 7.07
C PRO A 75 2.61 -10.09 7.44
N VAL A 76 2.22 -9.34 8.50
CA VAL A 76 2.97 -8.17 8.98
C VAL A 76 4.35 -8.56 9.51
N ILE A 77 4.47 -9.73 10.14
CA ILE A 77 5.75 -10.28 10.63
C ILE A 77 6.72 -10.46 9.46
N SER A 78 6.22 -10.75 8.26
CA SER A 78 7.04 -10.90 7.05
C SER A 78 7.42 -9.57 6.38
N ALA A 79 6.80 -8.46 6.79
CA ALA A 79 7.02 -7.17 6.14
C ALA A 79 8.48 -6.68 6.17
N PRO A 80 9.26 -6.79 7.25
CA PRO A 80 10.67 -6.41 7.26
C PRO A 80 11.53 -7.15 6.23
N PHE A 81 11.17 -8.40 5.89
CA PHE A 81 11.87 -9.18 4.87
C PHE A 81 11.75 -8.63 3.46
N ARG A 82 10.82 -7.68 3.20
CA ARG A 82 10.69 -7.01 1.90
C ARG A 82 11.96 -6.28 1.48
N ALA A 83 12.70 -5.68 2.43
CA ALA A 83 13.97 -5.02 2.14
C ALA A 83 15.02 -6.03 1.64
N MET A 84 15.15 -7.18 2.31
CA MET A 84 16.06 -8.25 1.91
C MET A 84 15.66 -8.85 0.56
N LEU A 85 14.35 -8.99 0.31
CA LEU A 85 13.80 -9.51 -0.93
C LEU A 85 14.07 -8.56 -2.10
N GLY A 86 13.92 -7.26 -1.86
CA GLY A 86 14.29 -6.21 -2.80
C GLY A 86 15.77 -6.29 -3.19
N HIS A 87 16.67 -6.35 -2.20
CA HIS A 87 18.11 -6.50 -2.42
C HIS A 87 18.45 -7.78 -3.20
N ARG A 88 17.84 -8.92 -2.84
CA ARG A 88 18.05 -10.17 -3.56
C ARG A 88 17.61 -10.09 -5.02
N SER A 89 16.51 -9.37 -5.28
CA SER A 89 16.02 -9.18 -6.66
C SER A 89 16.92 -8.24 -7.48
N ASP A 90 17.60 -7.27 -6.84
CA ASP A 90 18.61 -6.43 -7.50
C ASP A 90 19.83 -7.22 -7.95
N THR A 91 20.27 -8.16 -7.12
CA THR A 91 21.51 -8.90 -7.28
C THR A 91 21.30 -10.31 -7.85
N HIS A 92 20.09 -10.61 -8.35
CA HIS A 92 19.76 -11.94 -8.86
C HIS A 92 20.59 -12.31 -10.10
N LYS A 93 21.19 -13.49 -10.06
CA LYS A 93 21.94 -14.09 -11.18
C LYS A 93 21.07 -15.14 -11.86
N SER A 94 20.83 -14.96 -13.15
CA SER A 94 20.01 -15.86 -13.94
C SER A 94 20.68 -16.14 -15.29
N TRP A 95 20.69 -17.40 -15.68
CA TRP A 95 21.19 -17.83 -17.00
C TRP A 95 20.46 -17.15 -18.17
N ILE A 96 19.19 -16.81 -17.97
CA ILE A 96 18.36 -16.12 -18.98
C ILE A 96 18.37 -14.59 -18.81
N GLY A 97 19.05 -14.08 -17.77
CA GLY A 97 19.20 -12.64 -17.50
C GLY A 97 18.01 -11.98 -16.83
N TRP A 98 17.00 -12.74 -16.40
CA TRP A 98 15.88 -12.18 -15.66
C TRP A 98 16.27 -11.88 -14.21
N LYS A 99 15.93 -10.69 -13.71
CA LYS A 99 16.22 -10.24 -12.35
C LYS A 99 14.98 -10.20 -11.48
N ARG A 100 13.89 -9.59 -11.96
CA ARG A 100 12.65 -9.35 -11.18
C ARG A 100 11.58 -10.40 -11.43
N VAL A 101 11.47 -10.87 -12.67
CA VAL A 101 10.45 -11.84 -13.07
C VAL A 101 10.43 -13.11 -12.20
N PRO A 102 11.57 -13.71 -11.81
CA PRO A 102 11.56 -14.88 -10.93
C PRO A 102 10.88 -14.61 -9.58
N TYR A 103 11.11 -13.44 -8.99
CA TYR A 103 10.51 -13.07 -7.70
C TYR A 103 9.00 -12.83 -7.79
N LEU A 104 8.55 -12.19 -8.88
CA LEU A 104 7.12 -12.05 -9.17
C LEU A 104 6.46 -13.42 -9.36
N TRP A 105 7.12 -14.34 -10.06
CA TRP A 105 6.65 -15.70 -10.28
C TRP A 105 6.51 -16.46 -8.97
N PHE A 106 7.56 -16.52 -8.16
CA PHE A 106 7.52 -17.18 -6.86
C PHE A 106 6.51 -16.52 -5.92
N GLY A 107 6.41 -15.18 -5.91
CA GLY A 107 5.39 -14.45 -5.16
C GLY A 107 3.97 -14.87 -5.56
N SER A 108 3.72 -15.02 -6.86
CA SER A 108 2.44 -15.50 -7.39
C SER A 108 2.11 -16.92 -6.95
N LEU A 109 3.11 -17.82 -6.95
CA LEU A 109 2.95 -19.20 -6.47
C LEU A 109 2.66 -19.26 -4.97
N TRP A 110 3.34 -18.45 -4.15
CA TRP A 110 3.07 -18.36 -2.72
C TRP A 110 1.67 -17.81 -2.44
N GLN A 111 1.27 -16.76 -3.13
CA GLN A 111 -0.06 -16.17 -3.00
C GLN A 111 -1.16 -17.15 -3.41
N MET A 112 -1.02 -17.81 -4.56
CA MET A 112 -1.94 -18.85 -5.03
C MET A 112 -1.94 -20.06 -4.08
N GLY A 113 -0.77 -20.53 -3.62
CA GLY A 113 -0.63 -21.65 -2.72
C GLY A 113 -1.33 -21.43 -1.38
N GLY A 114 -1.18 -20.23 -0.80
CA GLY A 114 -1.91 -19.86 0.41
C GLY A 114 -3.43 -19.85 0.20
N LEU A 115 -3.90 -19.29 -0.91
CA LEU A 115 -5.33 -19.30 -1.26
C LEU A 115 -5.85 -20.72 -1.59
N ALA A 116 -5.01 -21.61 -2.11
CA ALA A 116 -5.37 -23.00 -2.36
C ALA A 116 -5.50 -23.84 -1.07
N ILE A 117 -4.68 -23.55 -0.05
CA ILE A 117 -4.73 -24.21 1.25
C ILE A 117 -5.89 -23.66 2.11
N MET A 118 -6.24 -22.39 1.95
CA MET A 118 -7.23 -21.69 2.76
C MET A 118 -8.57 -22.42 2.92
N PRO A 119 -9.20 -23.00 1.88
CA PRO A 119 -10.46 -23.72 2.02
C PRO A 119 -10.34 -24.93 2.96
N PHE A 120 -9.24 -25.67 2.87
CA PHE A 120 -9.00 -26.80 3.77
C PHE A 120 -8.83 -26.33 5.22
N ALA A 121 -8.13 -25.21 5.40
CA ALA A 121 -7.99 -24.60 6.71
C ALA A 121 -9.34 -24.18 7.30
N LEU A 122 -10.23 -23.62 6.49
CA LEU A 122 -11.57 -23.21 6.91
C LEU A 122 -12.44 -24.40 7.28
N ILE A 123 -12.38 -25.51 6.52
CA ILE A 123 -13.10 -26.76 6.83
C ILE A 123 -12.64 -27.33 8.17
N VAL A 124 -11.31 -27.36 8.43
CA VAL A 124 -10.78 -27.83 9.71
C VAL A 124 -11.14 -26.89 10.85
N LEU A 125 -11.22 -25.59 10.57
CA LEU A 125 -11.53 -24.56 11.55
C LEU A 125 -13.02 -24.53 11.93
N SER A 126 -13.93 -24.92 11.01
CA SER A 126 -15.38 -24.97 11.26
C SER A 126 -15.78 -26.09 12.24
N GLY A 127 -14.87 -26.99 12.56
CA GLY A 127 -15.16 -28.13 13.47
C GLY A 127 -15.91 -29.29 12.81
N ASP A 128 -16.13 -29.26 11.50
CA ASP A 128 -16.76 -30.37 10.75
C ASP A 128 -15.87 -31.64 10.68
N GLN A 129 -14.67 -31.56 11.25
CA GLN A 129 -13.75 -32.69 11.34
C GLN A 129 -14.00 -33.50 12.61
N ILE A 130 -14.25 -34.78 12.40
CA ILE A 130 -14.45 -35.77 13.47
C ILE A 130 -13.11 -36.16 14.14
N HIS A 131 -11.96 -35.95 13.48
CA HIS A 131 -10.65 -36.40 13.94
C HIS A 131 -9.58 -35.32 13.75
N GLY A 132 -8.91 -34.92 14.81
CA GLY A 132 -7.76 -34.01 14.80
C GLY A 132 -7.74 -33.09 16.00
N PRO A 133 -6.58 -32.48 16.34
CA PRO A 133 -6.48 -31.55 17.44
C PRO A 133 -7.08 -30.20 17.00
N GLU A 134 -7.83 -29.54 17.89
CA GLU A 134 -8.48 -28.21 17.63
C GLU A 134 -7.54 -27.11 17.15
N TRP A 135 -6.26 -27.19 17.53
CA TRP A 135 -5.26 -26.21 17.09
C TRP A 135 -4.88 -26.35 15.61
N ALA A 136 -5.10 -27.53 14.99
CA ALA A 136 -4.64 -27.80 13.62
C ALA A 136 -5.33 -26.88 12.60
N GLY A 137 -6.64 -26.63 12.74
CA GLY A 137 -7.36 -25.69 11.88
C GLY A 137 -6.84 -24.27 12.00
N LYS A 138 -6.58 -23.83 13.24
CA LYS A 138 -6.01 -22.49 13.52
C LYS A 138 -4.61 -22.35 12.92
N ALA A 139 -3.75 -23.37 13.07
CA ALA A 139 -2.41 -23.38 12.52
C ALA A 139 -2.41 -23.40 10.98
N LEU A 140 -3.27 -24.20 10.37
CA LEU A 140 -3.39 -24.29 8.91
C LEU A 140 -3.94 -23.00 8.32
N ALA A 141 -4.92 -22.37 8.95
CA ALA A 141 -5.43 -21.04 8.54
C ALA A 141 -4.33 -19.97 8.69
N GLY A 142 -3.61 -19.95 9.81
CA GLY A 142 -2.46 -19.07 10.01
C GLY A 142 -1.39 -19.25 8.93
N LEU A 143 -1.06 -20.49 8.58
CA LEU A 143 -0.13 -20.78 7.49
C LEU A 143 -0.64 -20.27 6.14
N ALA A 144 -1.92 -20.45 5.82
CA ALA A 144 -2.52 -19.96 4.58
C ALA A 144 -2.50 -18.43 4.49
N PHE A 145 -2.81 -17.72 5.60
CA PHE A 145 -2.68 -16.26 5.69
C PHE A 145 -1.24 -15.82 5.49
N LEU A 146 -0.29 -16.45 6.18
CA LEU A 146 1.13 -16.13 6.08
C LEU A 146 1.66 -16.36 4.66
N MET A 147 1.35 -17.49 4.04
CA MET A 147 1.77 -17.80 2.66
C MET A 147 1.20 -16.78 1.67
N THR A 148 -0.10 -16.47 1.75
CA THR A 148 -0.73 -15.49 0.88
C THR A 148 -0.07 -14.12 1.08
N GLY A 149 0.14 -13.69 2.32
CA GLY A 149 0.76 -12.41 2.64
C GLY A 149 2.22 -12.29 2.18
N ILE A 150 3.04 -13.32 2.40
CA ILE A 150 4.42 -13.37 1.86
C ILE A 150 4.39 -13.25 0.34
N GLY A 151 3.50 -14.00 -0.32
CA GLY A 151 3.32 -13.94 -1.77
C GLY A 151 2.95 -12.55 -2.25
N MET A 152 2.00 -11.87 -1.59
CA MET A 152 1.61 -10.48 -1.87
C MET A 152 2.81 -9.53 -1.73
N HIS A 153 3.53 -9.60 -0.61
CA HIS A 153 4.70 -8.74 -0.36
C HIS A 153 5.81 -8.97 -1.38
N MET A 154 6.05 -10.20 -1.77
CA MET A 154 7.05 -10.57 -2.77
C MET A 154 6.67 -10.05 -4.16
N THR A 155 5.44 -10.30 -4.59
CA THR A 155 4.88 -9.83 -5.86
C THR A 155 4.91 -8.31 -5.94
N GLN A 156 4.46 -7.62 -4.90
CA GLN A 156 4.42 -6.17 -4.87
C GLN A 156 5.83 -5.54 -4.89
N THR A 157 6.76 -6.05 -4.09
CA THR A 157 8.13 -5.52 -4.03
C THR A 157 8.85 -5.68 -5.37
N ALA A 158 8.80 -6.88 -5.95
CA ALA A 158 9.45 -7.15 -7.24
C ALA A 158 8.75 -6.43 -8.40
N GLY A 159 7.42 -6.33 -8.38
CA GLY A 159 6.63 -5.65 -9.40
C GLY A 159 6.86 -4.14 -9.42
N LEU A 160 6.89 -3.49 -8.25
CA LEU A 160 7.23 -2.07 -8.14
C LEU A 160 8.67 -1.80 -8.59
N ALA A 161 9.62 -2.66 -8.23
CA ALA A 161 11.01 -2.55 -8.67
C ALA A 161 11.12 -2.69 -10.20
N LEU A 162 10.43 -3.67 -10.79
CA LEU A 162 10.39 -3.87 -12.25
C LEU A 162 9.79 -2.66 -12.98
N ALA A 163 8.70 -2.11 -12.45
CA ALA A 163 8.07 -0.91 -13.01
C ALA A 163 9.01 0.31 -12.92
N SER A 164 9.72 0.46 -11.80
CA SER A 164 10.70 1.52 -11.60
C SER A 164 11.91 1.41 -12.54
N ASP A 165 12.40 0.18 -12.77
CA ASP A 165 13.53 -0.08 -13.67
C ASP A 165 13.18 0.23 -15.15
N ARG A 166 11.91 0.14 -15.53
CA ARG A 166 11.42 0.40 -16.89
C ARG A 166 10.93 1.83 -17.12
N ALA A 167 10.59 2.56 -16.05
CA ALA A 167 10.14 3.93 -16.12
C ALA A 167 11.32 4.89 -16.30
N THR A 168 11.15 5.96 -17.10
CA THR A 168 12.08 7.09 -17.13
C THR A 168 11.87 7.97 -15.90
N ASP A 169 12.82 8.83 -15.57
CA ASP A 169 12.70 9.74 -14.41
C ASP A 169 11.47 10.66 -14.54
N GLU A 170 11.13 11.07 -15.75
CA GLU A 170 9.97 11.91 -16.04
C GLU A 170 8.63 11.17 -15.93
N THR A 171 8.59 9.89 -16.32
CA THR A 171 7.34 9.11 -16.31
C THR A 171 7.09 8.36 -15.01
N ARG A 172 8.11 8.21 -14.15
CA ARG A 172 8.05 7.43 -12.91
C ARG A 172 6.90 7.83 -11.97
N PRO A 173 6.62 9.13 -11.70
CA PRO A 173 5.50 9.51 -10.84
C PRO A 173 4.14 9.04 -11.37
N ARG A 174 3.97 9.07 -12.70
CA ARG A 174 2.73 8.63 -13.38
C ARG A 174 2.57 7.12 -13.33
N VAL A 175 3.69 6.39 -13.53
CA VAL A 175 3.72 4.92 -13.42
C VAL A 175 3.33 4.49 -12.01
N VAL A 176 3.88 5.14 -10.98
CA VAL A 176 3.54 4.87 -9.58
C VAL A 176 2.05 5.11 -9.32
N ALA A 177 1.55 6.28 -9.71
CA ALA A 177 0.16 6.64 -9.50
C ALA A 177 -0.79 5.65 -10.20
N LEU A 178 -0.47 5.23 -11.44
CA LEU A 178 -1.26 4.23 -12.17
C LEU A 178 -1.26 2.87 -11.47
N LEU A 179 -0.12 2.42 -10.95
CA LEU A 179 -0.04 1.14 -10.22
C LEU A 179 -0.90 1.17 -8.94
N TYR A 180 -0.93 2.29 -8.21
CA TYR A 180 -1.83 2.43 -7.06
C TYR A 180 -3.30 2.47 -7.46
N VAL A 181 -3.63 3.18 -8.54
CA VAL A 181 -5.00 3.17 -9.09
C VAL A 181 -5.43 1.74 -9.45
N MET A 182 -4.55 0.97 -10.07
CA MET A 182 -4.84 -0.43 -10.42
C MET A 182 -5.01 -1.32 -9.17
N ASN A 183 -4.25 -1.06 -8.10
CA ASN A 183 -4.45 -1.75 -6.83
C ASN A 183 -5.83 -1.45 -6.23
N LEU A 184 -6.21 -0.17 -6.14
CA LEU A 184 -7.53 0.23 -5.62
C LEU A 184 -8.69 -0.26 -6.48
N LEU A 185 -8.55 -0.19 -7.81
CA LEU A 185 -9.53 -0.77 -8.72
C LEU A 185 -9.66 -2.28 -8.52
N GLY A 186 -8.53 -2.97 -8.34
CA GLY A 186 -8.50 -4.39 -8.01
C GLY A 186 -9.25 -4.69 -6.70
N MET A 187 -9.03 -3.89 -5.66
CA MET A 187 -9.75 -4.00 -4.39
C MET A 187 -11.25 -3.75 -4.58
N ALA A 188 -11.63 -2.65 -5.25
CA ALA A 188 -13.03 -2.27 -5.44
C ALA A 188 -13.80 -3.31 -6.26
N VAL A 189 -13.24 -3.75 -7.38
CA VAL A 189 -13.84 -4.77 -8.26
C VAL A 189 -13.96 -6.10 -7.53
N ALA A 190 -12.90 -6.51 -6.81
CA ALA A 190 -12.93 -7.73 -6.01
C ALA A 190 -13.99 -7.66 -4.90
N ALA A 191 -14.10 -6.54 -4.18
CA ALA A 191 -15.10 -6.35 -3.14
C ALA A 191 -16.54 -6.51 -3.68
N VAL A 192 -16.83 -5.92 -4.84
CA VAL A 192 -18.13 -6.04 -5.49
C VAL A 192 -18.40 -7.49 -5.93
N ILE A 193 -17.44 -8.12 -6.62
CA ILE A 193 -17.61 -9.49 -7.12
C ILE A 193 -17.75 -10.47 -5.95
N LEU A 194 -16.90 -10.39 -4.93
CA LEU A 194 -16.96 -11.25 -3.75
C LEU A 194 -18.27 -11.03 -2.98
N GLY A 195 -18.71 -9.78 -2.83
CA GLY A 195 -19.99 -9.44 -2.20
C GLY A 195 -21.18 -10.03 -2.93
N LEU A 196 -21.18 -10.00 -4.27
CA LEU A 196 -22.25 -10.59 -5.08
C LEU A 196 -22.24 -12.13 -5.03
N LEU A 197 -21.05 -12.76 -5.15
CA LEU A 197 -20.91 -14.20 -5.13
C LEU A 197 -21.27 -14.81 -3.77
N LEU A 198 -21.01 -14.10 -2.67
CA LEU A 198 -21.26 -14.56 -1.30
C LEU A 198 -22.52 -13.94 -0.67
N ARG A 199 -23.41 -13.35 -1.49
CA ARG A 199 -24.67 -12.77 -1.00
C ARG A 199 -25.53 -13.80 -0.27
N ASP A 200 -25.68 -14.97 -0.86
CA ASP A 200 -26.29 -16.13 -0.22
C ASP A 200 -25.14 -17.03 0.23
N PHE A 201 -24.71 -16.84 1.49
CA PHE A 201 -23.56 -17.52 2.04
C PHE A 201 -23.79 -19.04 2.09
N ASP A 202 -22.78 -19.76 1.59
CA ASP A 202 -22.66 -21.21 1.69
C ASP A 202 -21.18 -21.57 1.78
N GLN A 203 -20.84 -22.55 2.65
CA GLN A 203 -19.45 -22.97 2.84
C GLN A 203 -18.80 -23.48 1.55
N ILE A 204 -19.55 -24.23 0.74
CA ILE A 204 -19.06 -24.75 -0.56
C ILE A 204 -18.81 -23.61 -1.54
N LYS A 205 -19.70 -22.59 -1.56
CA LYS A 205 -19.48 -21.38 -2.37
C LYS A 205 -18.24 -20.64 -1.92
N LEU A 206 -18.02 -20.48 -0.61
CA LEU A 206 -16.82 -19.85 -0.07
C LEU A 206 -15.55 -20.55 -0.55
N ILE A 207 -15.50 -21.87 -0.46
CA ILE A 207 -14.37 -22.69 -0.93
C ILE A 207 -14.10 -22.43 -2.41
N ARG A 208 -15.13 -22.48 -3.26
CA ARG A 208 -15.02 -22.23 -4.71
C ARG A 208 -14.54 -20.81 -5.00
N VAL A 209 -15.05 -19.82 -4.28
CA VAL A 209 -14.66 -18.41 -4.43
C VAL A 209 -13.21 -18.20 -4.05
N VAL A 210 -12.74 -18.74 -2.93
CA VAL A 210 -11.34 -18.61 -2.48
C VAL A 210 -10.38 -19.28 -3.47
N GLN A 211 -10.71 -20.50 -3.92
CA GLN A 211 -9.93 -21.21 -4.94
C GLN A 211 -9.93 -20.46 -6.27
N GLY A 212 -11.09 -19.91 -6.67
CA GLY A 212 -11.23 -19.06 -7.84
C GLY A 212 -10.32 -17.82 -7.77
N CYS A 213 -10.24 -17.16 -6.61
CA CYS A 213 -9.30 -16.06 -6.38
C CYS A 213 -7.84 -16.51 -6.55
N GLY A 214 -7.48 -17.71 -6.10
CA GLY A 214 -6.16 -18.28 -6.33
C GLY A 214 -5.84 -18.45 -7.81
N VAL A 215 -6.77 -19.00 -8.59
CA VAL A 215 -6.63 -19.14 -10.05
C VAL A 215 -6.54 -17.77 -10.73
N VAL A 216 -7.42 -16.84 -10.39
CA VAL A 216 -7.41 -15.46 -10.94
C VAL A 216 -6.09 -14.75 -10.62
N THR A 217 -5.57 -14.89 -9.39
CA THR A 217 -4.24 -14.38 -9.02
C THR A 217 -3.16 -14.89 -9.97
N MET A 218 -3.14 -16.20 -10.21
CA MET A 218 -2.13 -16.79 -11.10
C MET A 218 -2.27 -16.29 -12.53
N VAL A 219 -3.48 -16.24 -13.06
CA VAL A 219 -3.75 -15.76 -14.43
C VAL A 219 -3.34 -14.28 -14.59
N LEU A 220 -3.75 -13.41 -13.64
CA LEU A 220 -3.41 -11.98 -13.70
C LEU A 220 -1.89 -11.78 -13.64
N ASN A 221 -1.21 -12.49 -12.76
CA ASN A 221 0.23 -12.36 -12.60
C ASN A 221 1.02 -12.96 -13.78
N LEU A 222 0.55 -14.05 -14.38
CA LEU A 222 1.11 -14.59 -15.63
C LEU A 222 1.02 -13.58 -16.77
N ILE A 223 -0.14 -12.95 -16.94
CA ILE A 223 -0.34 -11.91 -17.94
C ILE A 223 0.56 -10.71 -17.63
N ALA A 224 0.67 -10.32 -16.34
CA ALA A 224 1.53 -9.22 -15.91
C ALA A 224 3.00 -9.46 -16.25
N LEU A 225 3.47 -10.69 -16.06
CA LEU A 225 4.87 -11.08 -16.31
C LEU A 225 5.23 -11.21 -17.78
N TRP A 226 4.25 -11.38 -18.68
CA TRP A 226 4.48 -11.74 -20.08
C TRP A 226 5.33 -10.72 -20.80
N LYS A 227 6.54 -11.14 -21.25
CA LYS A 227 7.51 -10.31 -22.00
C LYS A 227 7.90 -8.99 -21.29
N GLN A 228 7.99 -8.99 -19.97
CA GLN A 228 8.39 -7.80 -19.21
C GLN A 228 9.90 -7.61 -19.15
N GLU A 229 10.68 -8.67 -19.01
CA GLU A 229 12.13 -8.64 -19.10
C GLU A 229 12.59 -9.33 -20.38
N LYS A 230 13.58 -8.73 -21.06
CA LYS A 230 14.20 -9.34 -22.26
C LYS A 230 15.08 -10.51 -21.84
N VAL A 231 15.04 -11.59 -22.60
CA VAL A 231 15.99 -12.69 -22.45
C VAL A 231 17.36 -12.19 -22.92
N ARG A 232 18.28 -12.00 -21.97
CA ARG A 232 19.66 -11.62 -22.23
C ARG A 232 20.55 -12.48 -21.33
N PRO A 233 21.07 -13.61 -21.85
CA PRO A 233 21.96 -14.46 -21.07
C PRO A 233 23.11 -13.66 -20.47
N MET A 234 23.37 -13.87 -19.20
CA MET A 234 24.49 -13.23 -18.53
C MET A 234 25.81 -13.81 -19.04
N SER A 235 26.80 -12.95 -19.24
CA SER A 235 28.16 -13.36 -19.55
C SER A 235 28.80 -14.10 -18.36
N LYS A 236 29.86 -14.88 -18.62
CA LYS A 236 30.60 -15.54 -17.52
C LYS A 236 31.11 -14.53 -16.51
N ALA A 237 31.64 -13.39 -16.97
CA ALA A 237 32.13 -12.32 -16.10
C ALA A 237 31.01 -11.74 -15.19
N GLU A 238 29.81 -11.53 -15.73
CA GLU A 238 28.63 -11.08 -14.96
C GLU A 238 28.20 -12.13 -13.92
N MET A 239 28.31 -13.42 -14.26
CA MET A 239 27.98 -14.52 -13.36
C MET A 239 29.02 -14.68 -12.22
N GLU A 240 30.27 -14.36 -12.48
CA GLU A 240 31.38 -14.44 -11.51
C GLU A 240 31.45 -13.23 -10.59
N GLN A 241 30.84 -12.10 -10.94
CA GLN A 241 30.81 -10.92 -10.07
C GLN A 241 30.31 -11.28 -8.67
N VAL A 242 31.08 -10.84 -7.64
CA VAL A 242 30.69 -11.02 -6.25
C VAL A 242 29.40 -10.25 -5.99
N ARG A 243 28.41 -10.91 -5.40
CA ARG A 243 27.16 -10.24 -4.99
C ARG A 243 27.45 -9.34 -3.80
N PRO A 244 26.99 -8.08 -3.79
CA PRO A 244 27.04 -7.28 -2.59
C PRO A 244 26.22 -7.97 -1.47
N VAL A 245 26.76 -7.93 -0.26
CA VAL A 245 26.06 -8.47 0.92
C VAL A 245 24.95 -7.49 1.32
N PHE A 246 23.80 -8.00 1.77
CA PHE A 246 22.67 -7.17 2.19
C PHE A 246 23.09 -6.07 3.18
N HIS A 247 23.91 -6.41 4.18
CA HIS A 247 24.38 -5.46 5.18
C HIS A 247 25.18 -4.29 4.58
N GLU A 248 25.97 -4.53 3.55
CA GLU A 248 26.72 -3.48 2.86
C GLU A 248 25.77 -2.54 2.09
N GLY A 249 24.83 -3.10 1.32
CA GLY A 249 23.82 -2.31 0.62
C GLY A 249 22.94 -1.51 1.59
N TRP A 250 22.57 -2.12 2.73
CA TRP A 250 21.82 -1.44 3.78
C TRP A 250 22.61 -0.29 4.42
N ARG A 251 23.88 -0.52 4.74
CA ARG A 251 24.77 0.51 5.28
C ARG A 251 24.93 1.67 4.30
N ASP A 252 25.14 1.37 3.01
CA ASP A 252 25.28 2.39 1.96
C ASP A 252 23.97 3.18 1.81
N LEU A 253 22.80 2.53 1.84
CA LEU A 253 21.49 3.17 1.82
C LEU A 253 21.31 4.14 3.00
N MET A 254 21.77 3.76 4.19
CA MET A 254 21.61 4.56 5.42
C MET A 254 22.67 5.64 5.59
N ALA A 255 23.84 5.51 4.95
CA ALA A 255 25.00 6.38 5.14
C ALA A 255 24.70 7.87 4.83
N GLY A 256 23.85 8.15 3.85
CA GLY A 256 23.47 9.53 3.47
C GLY A 256 22.41 10.16 4.38
N GLY A 257 21.85 9.44 5.34
CA GLY A 257 20.80 9.93 6.24
C GLY A 257 19.43 10.22 5.60
N THR A 258 19.38 10.48 4.29
CA THR A 258 18.15 10.82 3.55
C THR A 258 17.20 9.63 3.49
N ALA A 259 17.71 8.43 3.21
CA ALA A 259 16.90 7.21 3.15
C ALA A 259 16.33 6.85 4.53
N GLY A 260 17.15 6.86 5.58
CA GLY A 260 16.67 6.59 6.93
C GLY A 260 15.59 7.57 7.37
N ARG A 261 15.76 8.86 7.04
CA ARG A 261 14.74 9.88 7.32
C ARG A 261 13.46 9.65 6.50
N LEU A 262 13.56 9.29 5.22
CA LEU A 262 12.39 8.95 4.41
C LEU A 262 11.65 7.74 4.99
N LEU A 263 12.36 6.68 5.39
CA LEU A 263 11.74 5.50 5.98
C LEU A 263 11.03 5.84 7.29
N LEU A 264 11.63 6.70 8.14
CA LEU A 264 10.99 7.18 9.35
C LEU A 264 9.73 8.01 9.04
N VAL A 265 9.77 8.89 8.03
CA VAL A 265 8.58 9.63 7.55
C VAL A 265 7.49 8.67 7.08
N VAL A 266 7.85 7.62 6.32
CA VAL A 266 6.89 6.61 5.86
C VAL A 266 6.28 5.86 7.04
N MET A 267 7.08 5.45 8.03
CA MET A 267 6.57 4.78 9.22
C MET A 267 5.59 5.66 9.99
N LEU A 268 6.03 6.87 10.38
CA LEU A 268 5.19 7.78 11.17
C LEU A 268 3.94 8.22 10.41
N GLY A 269 4.06 8.60 9.13
CA GLY A 269 2.91 9.01 8.33
C GLY A 269 1.92 7.88 8.10
N THR A 270 2.38 6.65 7.88
CA THR A 270 1.51 5.47 7.79
C THR A 270 0.82 5.22 9.14
N MET A 271 1.55 5.32 10.26
CA MET A 271 0.94 5.21 11.58
C MET A 271 -0.16 6.25 11.79
N GLY A 272 0.10 7.51 11.41
CA GLY A 272 -0.85 8.59 11.57
C GLY A 272 -2.07 8.54 10.65
N PHE A 273 -2.09 7.66 9.65
CA PHE A 273 -3.27 7.47 8.81
C PHE A 273 -4.00 6.15 9.03
N GLN A 274 -3.40 5.16 9.67
CA GLN A 274 -3.95 3.79 9.71
C GLN A 274 -4.42 3.30 11.08
N MET A 275 -4.20 4.04 12.17
CA MET A 275 -4.79 3.66 13.46
C MET A 275 -6.33 3.69 13.42
N GLN A 276 -6.91 4.60 12.64
CA GLN A 276 -8.34 4.76 12.45
C GLN A 276 -8.99 3.61 11.64
N ASP A 277 -8.24 2.80 10.91
CA ASP A 277 -8.80 1.79 10.00
C ASP A 277 -9.71 0.78 10.72
N VAL A 278 -9.43 0.49 11.99
CA VAL A 278 -10.28 -0.37 12.82
C VAL A 278 -11.34 0.40 13.63
N LEU A 279 -11.29 1.73 13.63
CA LEU A 279 -12.10 2.57 14.51
C LEU A 279 -13.19 3.35 13.79
N LEU A 280 -13.00 3.68 12.53
CA LEU A 280 -13.89 4.59 11.80
C LEU A 280 -15.31 4.04 11.66
N GLU A 281 -15.46 2.76 11.29
CA GLU A 281 -16.77 2.11 11.17
C GLU A 281 -17.44 1.93 12.54
N PRO A 282 -16.77 1.40 13.58
CA PRO A 282 -17.34 1.36 14.93
C PRO A 282 -17.73 2.73 15.48
N TYR A 283 -16.92 3.77 15.24
CA TYR A 283 -17.28 5.15 15.65
C TYR A 283 -18.58 5.61 14.99
N GLY A 284 -18.72 5.39 13.68
CA GLY A 284 -19.96 5.71 12.96
C GLY A 284 -21.17 4.97 13.51
N ALA A 285 -21.03 3.69 13.87
CA ALA A 285 -22.11 2.88 14.43
C ALA A 285 -22.43 3.24 15.88
N GLU A 286 -21.42 3.29 16.77
CA GLU A 286 -21.61 3.48 18.22
C GLU A 286 -21.94 4.91 18.60
N ILE A 287 -21.40 5.90 17.89
CA ILE A 287 -21.50 7.31 18.26
C ILE A 287 -22.54 8.06 17.42
N LEU A 288 -22.55 7.81 16.11
CA LEU A 288 -23.46 8.48 15.18
C LEU A 288 -24.70 7.66 14.83
N GLY A 289 -24.83 6.43 15.36
CA GLY A 289 -25.98 5.56 15.13
C GLY A 289 -26.13 5.09 13.67
N LEU A 290 -25.05 5.03 12.91
CA LEU A 290 -25.08 4.65 11.50
C LEU A 290 -25.38 3.15 11.34
N SER A 291 -26.23 2.81 10.36
CA SER A 291 -26.48 1.42 9.98
C SER A 291 -25.26 0.76 9.33
N VAL A 292 -25.24 -0.57 9.31
CA VAL A 292 -24.16 -1.36 8.66
C VAL A 292 -23.97 -0.95 7.19
N GLY A 293 -25.05 -0.74 6.45
CA GLY A 293 -24.97 -0.26 5.07
C GLY A 293 -24.33 1.12 4.96
N SER A 294 -24.63 2.02 5.92
CA SER A 294 -24.06 3.36 5.96
C SER A 294 -22.56 3.32 6.27
N THR A 295 -22.12 2.45 7.19
CA THR A 295 -20.68 2.33 7.50
C THR A 295 -19.88 1.77 6.33
N THR A 296 -20.45 0.90 5.50
CA THR A 296 -19.81 0.43 4.25
C THR A 296 -19.53 1.58 3.28
N TRP A 297 -20.39 2.62 3.24
CA TRP A 297 -20.15 3.82 2.44
C TRP A 297 -18.95 4.65 2.93
N LEU A 298 -18.59 4.59 4.21
CA LEU A 298 -17.37 5.25 4.72
C LEU A 298 -16.11 4.70 4.06
N THR A 299 -16.01 3.38 3.98
CA THR A 299 -14.88 2.72 3.31
C THR A 299 -14.83 3.11 1.83
N ALA A 300 -15.98 3.19 1.16
CA ALA A 300 -16.05 3.67 -0.22
C ALA A 300 -15.63 5.14 -0.35
N CYS A 301 -16.08 6.01 0.56
CA CYS A 301 -15.67 7.42 0.58
C CYS A 301 -14.16 7.58 0.80
N ASN A 302 -13.58 6.82 1.73
CA ASN A 302 -12.14 6.80 1.97
C ASN A 302 -11.37 6.34 0.72
N ALA A 303 -11.79 5.25 0.09
CA ALA A 303 -11.18 4.74 -1.15
C ALA A 303 -11.27 5.74 -2.30
N MET A 304 -12.40 6.42 -2.48
CA MET A 304 -12.56 7.48 -3.49
C MET A 304 -11.65 8.67 -3.20
N GLY A 305 -11.54 9.08 -1.93
CA GLY A 305 -10.60 10.11 -1.51
C GLY A 305 -9.16 9.75 -1.88
N ALA A 306 -8.73 8.52 -1.56
CA ALA A 306 -7.41 8.02 -1.89
C ALA A 306 -7.16 8.00 -3.41
N LEU A 307 -8.14 7.57 -4.20
CA LEU A 307 -8.06 7.57 -5.66
C LEU A 307 -7.85 8.99 -6.22
N VAL A 308 -8.62 9.97 -5.72
CA VAL A 308 -8.45 11.38 -6.08
C VAL A 308 -7.06 11.87 -5.67
N GLY A 309 -6.60 11.52 -4.47
CA GLY A 309 -5.25 11.84 -3.97
C GLY A 309 -4.15 11.31 -4.90
N PHE A 310 -4.27 10.08 -5.37
CA PHE A 310 -3.32 9.48 -6.32
C PHE A 310 -3.29 10.20 -7.67
N ILE A 311 -4.47 10.53 -8.21
CA ILE A 311 -4.59 11.27 -9.47
C ILE A 311 -3.98 12.66 -9.35
N LEU A 312 -4.28 13.38 -8.26
CA LEU A 312 -3.75 14.71 -8.01
C LEU A 312 -2.24 14.68 -7.82
N ALA A 313 -1.71 13.74 -7.02
CA ALA A 313 -0.28 13.58 -6.84
C ALA A 313 0.43 13.35 -8.18
N GLY A 314 -0.07 12.42 -9.00
CA GLY A 314 0.48 12.15 -10.33
C GLY A 314 0.49 13.39 -11.22
N ARG A 315 -0.61 14.15 -11.27
CA ARG A 315 -0.72 15.36 -12.09
C ARG A 315 0.22 16.48 -11.63
N TRP A 316 0.26 16.75 -10.33
CA TRP A 316 1.05 17.85 -9.79
C TRP A 316 2.56 17.59 -9.83
N MET A 317 2.99 16.33 -9.64
CA MET A 317 4.40 15.97 -9.82
C MET A 317 4.87 16.11 -11.25
N VAL A 318 3.99 15.84 -12.24
CA VAL A 318 4.26 16.09 -13.65
C VAL A 318 4.43 17.57 -13.95
N GLN A 319 3.70 18.44 -13.25
CA GLN A 319 3.85 19.89 -13.33
C GLN A 319 5.11 20.40 -12.61
N GLY A 320 5.99 19.52 -12.17
CA GLY A 320 7.25 19.86 -11.51
C GLY A 320 7.14 20.15 -10.01
N GLN A 321 6.00 19.82 -9.38
CA GLN A 321 5.88 19.97 -7.94
C GLN A 321 6.74 18.94 -7.19
N ASP A 322 7.36 19.39 -6.11
CA ASP A 322 8.22 18.58 -5.27
C ASP A 322 7.43 17.50 -4.50
N MET A 323 7.92 16.25 -4.54
CA MET A 323 7.27 15.09 -3.94
C MET A 323 7.14 15.20 -2.41
N TYR A 324 8.13 15.80 -1.73
CA TYR A 324 8.06 15.97 -0.28
C TYR A 324 7.04 17.03 0.13
N ARG A 325 6.90 18.12 -0.66
CA ARG A 325 5.84 19.12 -0.46
C ARG A 325 4.46 18.53 -0.69
N MET A 326 4.34 17.61 -1.66
CA MET A 326 3.08 16.92 -1.91
C MET A 326 2.72 15.98 -0.74
N ALA A 327 3.70 15.24 -0.22
CA ALA A 327 3.51 14.43 0.99
C ALA A 327 3.08 15.29 2.18
N ALA A 328 3.72 16.49 2.38
CA ALA A 328 3.35 17.42 3.43
C ALA A 328 1.91 17.92 3.31
N ARG A 329 1.46 18.26 2.09
CA ARG A 329 0.05 18.62 1.84
C ARG A 329 -0.89 17.47 2.22
N GLY A 330 -0.53 16.22 1.89
CA GLY A 330 -1.28 15.04 2.29
C GLY A 330 -1.43 14.94 3.81
N LEU A 331 -0.33 15.14 4.56
CA LEU A 331 -0.35 15.15 6.03
C LEU A 331 -1.24 16.25 6.60
N LEU A 332 -1.18 17.47 6.03
CA LEU A 332 -2.05 18.59 6.47
C LEU A 332 -3.52 18.31 6.18
N VAL A 333 -3.84 17.73 5.02
CA VAL A 333 -5.21 17.27 4.72
C VAL A 333 -5.65 16.23 5.74
N GLY A 334 -4.78 15.30 6.15
CA GLY A 334 -5.06 14.32 7.20
C GLY A 334 -5.39 14.97 8.54
N VAL A 335 -4.62 15.98 8.97
CA VAL A 335 -4.90 16.73 10.20
C VAL A 335 -6.30 17.35 10.17
N VAL A 336 -6.65 18.03 9.08
CA VAL A 336 -7.99 18.63 8.90
C VAL A 336 -9.06 17.54 8.90
N ALA A 337 -8.81 16.40 8.25
CA ALA A 337 -9.73 15.28 8.17
C ALA A 337 -10.06 14.70 9.56
N PHE A 338 -9.04 14.45 10.38
CA PHE A 338 -9.26 13.97 11.76
C PHE A 338 -9.99 14.99 12.64
N LEU A 339 -9.71 16.27 12.47
CA LEU A 339 -10.51 17.32 13.14
C LEU A 339 -11.98 17.24 12.71
N MET A 340 -12.28 17.06 11.41
CA MET A 340 -13.66 16.89 10.93
C MET A 340 -14.33 15.67 11.58
N VAL A 341 -13.62 14.53 11.69
CA VAL A 341 -14.14 13.31 12.33
C VAL A 341 -14.40 13.55 13.82
N ILE A 342 -13.48 14.19 14.55
CA ILE A 342 -13.64 14.49 15.97
C ILE A 342 -14.85 15.41 16.20
N PHE A 343 -15.01 16.47 15.38
CA PHE A 343 -16.10 17.42 15.53
C PHE A 343 -17.45 16.92 15.01
N ALA A 344 -17.47 15.83 14.24
CA ALA A 344 -18.70 15.25 13.72
C ALA A 344 -19.67 14.83 14.84
N ALA A 345 -19.18 14.25 15.93
CA ALA A 345 -20.03 13.83 17.06
C ALA A 345 -20.63 15.01 17.84
N PRO A 346 -19.86 16.02 18.30
CA PRO A 346 -20.42 17.18 19.02
C PRO A 346 -21.46 17.96 18.20
N ILE A 347 -21.28 18.03 16.87
CA ILE A 347 -22.19 18.74 15.95
C ILE A 347 -23.33 17.82 15.48
N ASN A 348 -23.24 16.52 15.76
CA ASN A 348 -24.15 15.47 15.27
C ASN A 348 -24.33 15.51 13.75
N SER A 349 -23.20 15.67 13.02
CA SER A 349 -23.19 15.81 11.57
C SER A 349 -22.59 14.60 10.87
N THR A 350 -23.44 13.76 10.32
CA THR A 350 -23.03 12.62 9.48
C THR A 350 -22.31 13.08 8.21
N VAL A 351 -22.70 14.23 7.65
CA VAL A 351 -22.06 14.79 6.46
C VAL A 351 -20.60 15.16 6.77
N LEU A 352 -20.33 15.78 7.90
CA LEU A 352 -18.97 16.12 8.32
C LEU A 352 -18.12 14.87 8.53
N PHE A 353 -18.72 13.80 9.04
CA PHE A 353 -18.07 12.52 9.25
C PHE A 353 -17.64 11.86 7.91
N TYR A 354 -18.55 11.78 6.92
CA TYR A 354 -18.22 11.26 5.59
C TYR A 354 -17.19 12.13 4.86
N ALA A 355 -17.32 13.45 4.98
CA ALA A 355 -16.31 14.35 4.40
C ALA A 355 -14.94 14.15 5.05
N GLY A 356 -14.90 13.93 6.38
CA GLY A 356 -13.67 13.57 7.08
C GLY A 356 -13.08 12.26 6.57
N ALA A 357 -13.88 11.21 6.43
CA ALA A 357 -13.45 9.92 5.89
C ALA A 357 -12.87 10.06 4.45
N TRP A 358 -13.53 10.85 3.61
CA TRP A 358 -13.05 11.14 2.25
C TRP A 358 -11.71 11.88 2.28
N CYS A 359 -11.57 12.90 3.14
CA CYS A 359 -10.34 13.65 3.31
C CYS A 359 -9.20 12.81 3.90
N ILE A 360 -9.48 11.86 4.81
CA ILE A 360 -8.47 10.89 5.30
C ILE A 360 -7.89 10.12 4.11
N GLY A 361 -8.75 9.57 3.26
CA GLY A 361 -8.34 8.88 2.05
C GLY A 361 -7.50 9.77 1.12
N LEU A 362 -7.96 10.99 0.86
CA LEU A 362 -7.25 11.97 0.02
C LEU A 362 -5.84 12.25 0.56
N GLY A 363 -5.71 12.54 1.86
CA GLY A 363 -4.44 12.81 2.51
C GLY A 363 -3.50 11.62 2.47
N ALA A 364 -3.99 10.43 2.82
CA ALA A 364 -3.24 9.18 2.77
C ALA A 364 -2.78 8.84 1.34
N GLY A 365 -3.64 9.04 0.35
CA GLY A 365 -3.31 8.82 -1.06
C GLY A 365 -2.20 9.76 -1.56
N LEU A 366 -2.31 11.06 -1.28
CA LEU A 366 -1.26 12.04 -1.59
C LEU A 366 0.07 11.65 -0.92
N PHE A 367 0.05 11.27 0.35
CA PHE A 367 1.23 10.88 1.11
C PHE A 367 1.87 9.61 0.55
N ALA A 368 1.09 8.56 0.31
CA ALA A 368 1.59 7.26 -0.13
C ALA A 368 2.28 7.33 -1.51
N VAL A 369 1.63 7.95 -2.51
CA VAL A 369 2.21 8.10 -3.85
C VAL A 369 3.45 8.98 -3.83
N SER A 370 3.42 10.07 -3.05
CA SER A 370 4.54 11.00 -2.96
C SER A 370 5.77 10.36 -2.32
N THR A 371 5.60 9.62 -1.23
CA THR A 371 6.71 8.94 -0.55
C THR A 371 7.26 7.75 -1.35
N LEU A 372 6.39 7.00 -2.05
CA LEU A 372 6.87 5.95 -2.96
C LEU A 372 7.64 6.54 -4.14
N THR A 373 7.17 7.64 -4.72
CA THR A 373 7.89 8.34 -5.80
C THR A 373 9.24 8.86 -5.30
N ALA A 374 9.30 9.38 -4.05
CA ALA A 374 10.54 9.78 -3.42
C ALA A 374 11.51 8.60 -3.27
N ALA A 375 11.04 7.44 -2.85
CA ALA A 375 11.85 6.22 -2.76
C ALA A 375 12.36 5.77 -4.14
N MET A 376 11.50 5.80 -5.17
CA MET A 376 11.90 5.46 -6.54
C MET A 376 12.89 6.44 -7.16
N ALA A 377 12.83 7.72 -6.77
CA ALA A 377 13.70 8.79 -7.26
C ALA A 377 15.04 8.85 -6.54
N MET A 378 15.24 8.07 -5.47
CA MET A 378 16.53 8.02 -4.79
C MET A 378 17.62 7.55 -5.73
N PRO A 379 18.77 8.26 -5.77
CA PRO A 379 19.93 7.81 -6.55
C PRO A 379 20.43 6.48 -5.99
N GLU A 380 20.87 5.61 -6.89
CA GLU A 380 21.60 4.41 -6.50
C GLU A 380 22.91 4.82 -5.82
N GLN A 381 23.07 4.48 -4.54
CA GLN A 381 24.25 4.83 -3.76
C GLN A 381 25.05 3.56 -3.47
N GLY A 382 26.28 3.50 -3.96
CA GLY A 382 27.17 2.38 -3.72
C GLY A 382 26.57 1.05 -4.17
N LYS A 383 26.33 0.13 -3.21
CA LYS A 383 25.76 -1.21 -3.43
C LYS A 383 24.24 -1.27 -3.24
N ALA A 384 23.59 -0.15 -2.93
CA ALA A 384 22.14 -0.07 -2.74
C ALA A 384 21.41 0.08 -4.07
N GLY A 385 20.77 -0.99 -4.53
CA GLY A 385 19.92 -0.99 -5.73
C GLY A 385 18.48 -0.55 -5.42
N ARG A 386 17.70 -0.27 -6.48
CA ARG A 386 16.30 0.17 -6.40
C ARG A 386 15.38 -0.80 -5.68
N GLY A 387 15.61 -2.10 -5.82
CA GLY A 387 14.81 -3.12 -5.13
C GLY A 387 15.00 -3.07 -3.62
N LEU A 388 16.22 -2.81 -3.14
CA LEU A 388 16.47 -2.61 -1.72
C LEU A 388 15.72 -1.40 -1.18
N VAL A 389 15.77 -0.26 -1.88
CA VAL A 389 15.07 0.98 -1.48
C VAL A 389 13.57 0.75 -1.41
N LEU A 390 12.98 0.16 -2.46
CA LEU A 390 11.55 -0.10 -2.53
C LEU A 390 11.10 -1.18 -1.55
N GLY A 391 11.95 -2.20 -1.34
CA GLY A 391 11.73 -3.21 -0.31
C GLY A 391 11.74 -2.60 1.10
N ALA A 392 12.68 -1.70 1.39
CA ALA A 392 12.77 -0.98 2.66
C ALA A 392 11.57 -0.05 2.88
N TRP A 393 11.17 0.71 1.83
CA TRP A 393 9.95 1.52 1.86
C TRP A 393 8.72 0.67 2.17
N GLY A 394 8.54 -0.45 1.45
CA GLY A 394 7.42 -1.34 1.65
C GLY A 394 7.43 -2.05 3.01
N ALA A 395 8.62 -2.38 3.54
CA ALA A 395 8.78 -2.92 4.89
C ALA A 395 8.36 -1.90 5.96
N ALA A 396 8.82 -0.64 5.83
CA ALA A 396 8.45 0.45 6.73
C ALA A 396 6.94 0.67 6.74
N GLN A 397 6.32 0.77 5.55
CA GLN A 397 4.88 0.97 5.40
C GLN A 397 4.07 -0.18 6.01
N ALA A 398 4.36 -1.43 5.61
CA ALA A 398 3.57 -2.57 6.05
C ALA A 398 3.72 -2.85 7.56
N THR A 399 4.94 -2.68 8.11
CA THR A 399 5.16 -2.81 9.55
C THR A 399 4.40 -1.73 10.33
N ALA A 400 4.50 -0.47 9.88
CA ALA A 400 3.77 0.63 10.49
C ALA A 400 2.24 0.41 10.45
N ALA A 401 1.71 -0.04 9.32
CA ALA A 401 0.30 -0.37 9.16
C ALA A 401 -0.18 -1.40 10.18
N GLY A 402 0.52 -2.53 10.28
CA GLY A 402 0.12 -3.59 11.22
C GLY A 402 0.21 -3.17 12.67
N VAL A 403 1.28 -2.45 13.05
CA VAL A 403 1.45 -1.91 14.40
C VAL A 403 0.35 -0.89 14.72
N SER A 404 0.00 -0.03 13.78
CA SER A 404 -1.02 1.01 13.95
C SER A 404 -2.40 0.44 14.21
N ILE A 405 -2.79 -0.58 13.46
CA ILE A 405 -4.08 -1.27 13.62
C ILE A 405 -4.18 -1.84 15.05
N ALA A 406 -3.12 -2.52 15.51
CA ALA A 406 -3.07 -3.09 16.85
C ALA A 406 -3.11 -2.00 17.94
N LEU A 407 -2.33 -0.92 17.77
CA LEU A 407 -2.29 0.20 18.73
C LEU A 407 -3.61 0.97 18.75
N GLY A 408 -4.24 1.22 17.59
CA GLY A 408 -5.49 1.96 17.50
C GLY A 408 -6.60 1.32 18.33
N GLY A 409 -6.83 0.02 18.16
CA GLY A 409 -7.82 -0.72 18.96
C GLY A 409 -7.48 -0.76 20.44
N GLY A 410 -6.23 -1.09 20.79
CA GLY A 410 -5.78 -1.17 22.18
C GLY A 410 -5.85 0.16 22.91
N LEU A 411 -5.42 1.26 22.30
CA LEU A 411 -5.48 2.60 22.87
C LEU A 411 -6.91 3.08 23.05
N ARG A 412 -7.80 2.82 22.08
CA ARG A 412 -9.22 3.14 22.20
C ARG A 412 -9.84 2.43 23.40
N ASP A 413 -9.62 1.13 23.55
CA ASP A 413 -10.20 0.33 24.62
C ASP A 413 -9.65 0.77 25.98
N TRP A 414 -8.34 0.99 26.08
CA TRP A 414 -7.70 1.52 27.29
C TRP A 414 -8.26 2.90 27.67
N ALA A 415 -8.30 3.84 26.72
CA ALA A 415 -8.78 5.20 26.99
C ALA A 415 -10.27 5.20 27.37
N SER A 416 -11.11 4.38 26.70
CA SER A 416 -12.52 4.23 27.04
C SER A 416 -12.74 3.66 28.46
N ALA A 417 -11.98 2.61 28.83
CA ALA A 417 -12.08 1.99 30.14
C ALA A 417 -11.72 2.96 31.28
N TYR A 418 -10.66 3.76 31.12
CA TYR A 418 -10.24 4.76 32.10
C TYR A 418 -11.20 5.96 32.16
N ALA A 419 -11.75 6.39 31.02
CA ALA A 419 -12.73 7.46 30.97
C ALA A 419 -14.02 7.07 31.68
N LEU A 420 -14.57 5.89 31.43
CA LEU A 420 -15.79 5.39 32.08
C LEU A 420 -15.61 5.18 33.58
N GLN A 421 -14.38 4.96 34.08
CA GLN A 421 -14.06 4.96 35.52
C GLN A 421 -13.97 6.36 36.12
N GLY A 422 -14.20 7.43 35.33
CA GLY A 422 -14.12 8.81 35.78
C GLY A 422 -12.70 9.35 36.05
N LYS A 423 -11.65 8.60 35.68
CA LYS A 423 -10.26 9.00 35.98
C LYS A 423 -9.79 10.25 35.20
N PHE A 424 -10.47 10.60 34.12
CA PHE A 424 -10.23 11.83 33.34
C PHE A 424 -11.22 12.94 33.66
N GLY A 425 -12.09 12.75 34.68
CA GLY A 425 -13.15 13.68 35.06
C GLY A 425 -14.51 13.34 34.43
N ALA A 426 -15.59 13.80 35.06
CA ALA A 426 -16.97 13.45 34.68
C ALA A 426 -17.34 13.85 33.24
N LEU A 427 -16.77 14.94 32.72
CA LEU A 427 -17.01 15.42 31.36
C LEU A 427 -16.49 14.44 30.28
N PHE A 428 -15.49 13.65 30.61
CA PHE A 428 -14.85 12.71 29.68
C PHE A 428 -15.31 11.26 29.85
N ALA A 429 -16.24 11.02 30.81
CA ALA A 429 -16.77 9.68 31.06
C ALA A 429 -17.77 9.23 29.97
N THR A 430 -17.33 9.27 28.71
CA THR A 430 -18.12 8.92 27.53
C THR A 430 -17.37 7.90 26.65
N LYS A 431 -18.11 7.06 25.92
CA LYS A 431 -17.53 6.14 24.94
C LYS A 431 -16.79 6.90 23.81
N THR A 432 -17.24 8.10 23.48
CA THR A 432 -16.64 8.97 22.45
C THR A 432 -15.20 9.34 22.76
N PHE A 433 -14.84 9.44 24.06
CA PHE A 433 -13.50 9.84 24.50
C PHE A 433 -12.41 8.90 23.98
N GLY A 434 -12.62 7.58 24.02
CA GLY A 434 -11.63 6.61 23.55
C GLY A 434 -11.31 6.77 22.07
N TYR A 435 -12.32 7.02 21.25
CA TYR A 435 -12.14 7.31 19.81
C TYR A 435 -11.44 8.64 19.59
N ALA A 436 -11.90 9.70 20.26
CA ALA A 436 -11.30 11.02 20.14
C ALA A 436 -9.82 11.03 20.56
N ALA A 437 -9.47 10.27 21.60
CA ALA A 437 -8.08 10.14 22.06
C ALA A 437 -7.17 9.55 20.97
N VAL A 438 -7.63 8.51 20.26
CA VAL A 438 -6.83 7.91 19.16
C VAL A 438 -6.71 8.90 18.01
N TYR A 439 -7.78 9.56 17.58
CA TYR A 439 -7.72 10.57 16.51
C TYR A 439 -6.82 11.76 16.88
N GLN A 440 -6.77 12.18 18.15
CA GLN A 440 -5.82 13.19 18.60
C GLN A 440 -4.38 12.70 18.52
N ILE A 441 -4.12 11.44 18.88
CA ILE A 441 -2.79 10.83 18.74
C ILE A 441 -2.37 10.80 17.26
N GLU A 442 -3.28 10.45 16.35
CA GLU A 442 -3.02 10.48 14.91
C GLU A 442 -2.64 11.88 14.43
N ILE A 443 -3.36 12.92 14.87
CA ILE A 443 -3.00 14.31 14.56
C ILE A 443 -1.59 14.64 15.06
N VAL A 444 -1.24 14.26 16.29
CA VAL A 444 0.11 14.47 16.86
C VAL A 444 1.17 13.75 16.05
N VAL A 445 0.91 12.49 15.64
CA VAL A 445 1.82 11.69 14.82
C VAL A 445 1.98 12.31 13.41
N LEU A 446 0.92 12.84 12.81
CA LEU A 446 1.00 13.56 11.53
C LEU A 446 1.84 14.84 11.66
N PHE A 447 1.71 15.62 12.74
CA PHE A 447 2.57 16.77 12.99
C PHE A 447 4.02 16.34 13.23
N ALA A 448 4.27 15.30 13.99
CA ALA A 448 5.61 14.74 14.16
C ALA A 448 6.23 14.33 12.81
N THR A 449 5.43 13.73 11.94
CA THR A 449 5.84 13.38 10.58
C THR A 449 6.25 14.61 9.76
N LEU A 450 5.47 15.70 9.84
CA LEU A 450 5.80 16.98 9.19
C LEU A 450 7.15 17.54 9.67
N ILE A 451 7.41 17.47 10.98
CA ILE A 451 8.69 17.93 11.57
C ILE A 451 9.86 17.08 11.05
N VAL A 452 9.72 15.76 11.06
CA VAL A 452 10.76 14.84 10.57
C VAL A 452 11.01 15.04 9.06
N MET A 453 9.96 15.36 8.29
CA MET A 453 10.05 15.56 6.86
C MET A 453 10.61 16.93 6.46
N ALA A 454 10.53 17.95 7.31
CA ALA A 454 10.93 19.32 6.98
C ALA A 454 12.35 19.45 6.38
N PRO A 455 13.39 18.76 6.87
CA PRO A 455 14.71 18.82 6.25
C PRO A 455 14.76 18.26 4.83
N LEU A 456 13.94 17.24 4.50
CA LEU A 456 13.88 16.68 3.14
C LEU A 456 13.34 17.70 2.15
N VAL A 457 12.34 18.50 2.54
CA VAL A 457 11.80 19.60 1.74
C VAL A 457 12.84 20.71 1.52
N ARG A 458 13.65 21.03 2.55
CA ARG A 458 14.69 22.07 2.45
C ARG A 458 15.81 21.71 1.48
N VAL A 459 16.25 20.45 1.49
CA VAL A 459 17.31 19.95 0.59
C VAL A 459 16.89 20.06 -0.87
N THR A 460 15.67 19.71 -1.20
CA THR A 460 15.16 19.83 -2.58
C THR A 460 15.06 21.27 -3.04
N LEU A 461 14.69 22.19 -2.15
CA LEU A 461 14.65 23.64 -2.43
C LEU A 461 16.05 24.19 -2.72
N PHE A 462 17.03 23.85 -1.89
CA PHE A 462 18.42 24.29 -2.05
C PHE A 462 18.98 23.79 -3.39
N ASN A 463 18.80 22.52 -3.71
CA ASN A 463 19.24 21.93 -4.98
C ASN A 463 18.57 22.55 -6.20
N ALA A 464 17.27 22.88 -6.10
CA ALA A 464 16.54 23.55 -7.18
C ALA A 464 17.04 24.99 -7.38
N GLN A 465 17.30 25.74 -6.31
CA GLN A 465 17.88 27.08 -6.37
C GLN A 465 19.31 27.08 -6.94
N THR A 466 20.13 26.12 -6.50
CA THR A 466 21.51 25.97 -7.02
C THR A 466 21.51 25.64 -8.51
N LYS A 467 20.61 24.76 -8.99
CA LYS A 467 20.45 24.46 -10.42
C LYS A 467 19.95 25.70 -11.20
N ALA A 468 18.99 26.45 -10.66
CA ALA A 468 18.48 27.66 -11.29
C ALA A 468 19.55 28.78 -11.35
N ASN A 469 20.37 28.90 -10.30
CA ASN A 469 21.49 29.86 -10.28
C ASN A 469 22.63 29.41 -11.22
N ALA A 470 22.94 28.11 -11.29
CA ALA A 470 23.91 27.61 -12.27
C ALA A 470 23.45 27.78 -13.72
N ALA A 471 22.15 27.64 -13.99
CA ALA A 471 21.58 27.93 -15.30
C ALA A 471 21.56 29.45 -15.65
N ARG A 472 21.58 30.32 -14.64
CA ARG A 472 21.71 31.79 -14.84
C ARG A 472 23.16 32.24 -14.98
N MET A 473 24.14 31.54 -14.46
CA MET A 473 25.58 31.85 -14.57
C MET A 473 26.19 31.54 -15.95
N GLY A 474 25.41 31.14 -16.93
CA GLY A 474 25.94 30.61 -18.21
C GLY A 474 26.28 31.63 -19.29
N LEU A 475 25.95 32.93 -19.23
CA LEU A 475 26.13 33.85 -20.36
C LEU A 475 26.45 35.32 -20.00
N VAL A 476 26.53 35.71 -18.75
CA VAL A 476 26.76 37.12 -18.37
C VAL A 476 28.08 37.39 -17.67
N ASP A 477 28.78 36.34 -17.20
CA ASP A 477 30.00 36.45 -16.39
C ASP A 477 31.30 36.13 -17.14
N PHE A 478 31.32 36.24 -18.48
CA PHE A 478 32.58 36.29 -19.20
C PHE A 478 33.06 37.76 -19.30
N PRO A 479 34.20 38.11 -18.67
CA PRO A 479 34.79 39.42 -18.89
C PRO A 479 35.24 39.56 -20.34
N ASN A 480 34.83 40.64 -20.99
CA ASN A 480 35.27 41.03 -22.32
C ASN A 480 36.78 41.26 -22.36
#